data_2227c4e01fe492f6290e7b8148d49c80
#
_entry.id   2227c4e01fe492f6290e7b8148d49c80
#
_cell.length_a   1.000
_cell.length_b   1.000
_cell.length_c   1.000
_cell.angle_alpha   90.00
_cell.angle_beta   90.00
_cell.angle_gamma   90.00
#
_symmetry.space_group_name_H-M   'P 1'
#
loop_
_entity.id
_entity.type
_entity.pdbx_description
1 polymer ?
#
loop_
_entity_poly.entity_id
_entity_poly.type
_entity_poly.pdbx_seq_one_letter_code
_entity_poly.pdbx_strand_id
1 'polypeptide(L)'
;MEELEKSIYISALFDLYGKLLSSSQYKMIELYYSMDLSLSEIASQENISRNAVYDALKKGVAALNDYECKLELYKKREEFESKLERIKDVLSNEDYQKLLNIIKED
;
A
#
# COMPACT_ATOMS: atom_id res chain seq x y z
N MET A 1 1.88 -17.23 5.66
CA MET A 1 0.87 -16.25 6.05
C MET A 1 1.47 -14.89 6.32
N GLU A 2 2.62 -14.85 6.98
CA GLU A 2 3.30 -13.57 7.21
C GLU A 2 3.63 -12.84 5.93
N GLU A 3 4.03 -13.56 4.88
CA GLU A 3 4.33 -12.95 3.59
C GLU A 3 3.10 -12.37 2.91
N LEU A 4 1.95 -13.05 3.02
CA LEU A 4 0.70 -12.55 2.45
C LEU A 4 0.24 -11.31 3.21
N GLU A 5 0.28 -11.33 4.54
CA GLU A 5 -0.09 -10.20 5.37
C GLU A 5 0.83 -9.00 5.10
N LYS A 6 2.14 -9.26 4.97
CA LYS A 6 3.11 -8.22 4.64
C LYS A 6 2.81 -7.62 3.27
N SER A 7 2.49 -8.45 2.29
CA SER A 7 2.18 -8.02 0.93
C SER A 7 0.94 -7.13 0.90
N ILE A 8 -0.10 -7.51 1.64
CA ILE A 8 -1.33 -6.73 1.77
C ILE A 8 -1.04 -5.38 2.42
N TYR A 9 -0.23 -5.39 3.48
CA TYR A 9 0.14 -4.16 4.19
C TYR A 9 0.93 -3.21 3.29
N ILE A 10 1.93 -3.73 2.58
CA ILE A 10 2.73 -2.90 1.67
C ILE A 10 1.86 -2.34 0.54
N SER A 11 0.93 -3.13 0.02
CA SER A 11 0.00 -2.65 -1.02
C SER A 11 -0.87 -1.52 -0.49
N ALA A 12 -1.32 -1.62 0.77
CA ALA A 12 -2.12 -0.56 1.40
C ALA A 12 -1.29 0.72 1.56
N LEU A 13 -0.03 0.61 1.98
CA LEU A 13 0.86 1.77 2.09
C LEU A 13 1.13 2.37 0.72
N PHE A 14 1.26 1.54 -0.30
CA PHE A 14 1.47 2.02 -1.67
C PHE A 14 0.27 2.82 -2.17
N ASP A 15 -0.95 2.36 -1.87
CA ASP A 15 -2.16 3.11 -2.21
C ASP A 15 -2.18 4.49 -1.54
N LEU A 16 -1.71 4.58 -0.30
CA LEU A 16 -1.70 5.84 0.45
C LEU A 16 -0.54 6.75 0.06
N TYR A 17 0.66 6.21 -0.11
CA TYR A 17 1.89 6.99 -0.22
C TYR A 17 2.62 6.85 -1.55
N GLY A 18 2.12 6.02 -2.46
CA GLY A 18 2.83 5.74 -3.71
C GLY A 18 3.24 6.98 -4.48
N LYS A 19 2.35 7.98 -4.51
CA LYS A 19 2.59 9.23 -5.24
C LYS A 19 3.76 10.04 -4.67
N LEU A 20 4.19 9.74 -3.46
CA LEU A 20 5.32 10.41 -2.81
C LEU A 20 6.65 9.73 -3.12
N LEU A 21 6.62 8.56 -3.73
CA LEU A 21 7.83 7.83 -4.12
C LEU A 21 8.44 8.45 -5.37
N SER A 22 9.75 8.21 -5.55
CA SER A 22 10.39 8.55 -6.83
C SER A 22 9.75 7.73 -7.95
N SER A 23 9.89 8.19 -9.20
CA SER A 23 9.36 7.45 -10.36
C SER A 23 9.87 6.01 -10.41
N SER A 24 11.15 5.82 -10.13
CA SER A 24 11.78 4.51 -10.14
C SER A 24 11.22 3.61 -9.04
N GLN A 25 11.10 4.13 -7.82
CA GLN A 25 10.54 3.38 -6.70
C GLN A 25 9.09 3.00 -6.95
N TYR A 26 8.30 3.95 -7.46
CA TYR A 26 6.90 3.71 -7.79
C TYR A 26 6.77 2.55 -8.78
N LYS A 27 7.54 2.62 -9.85
CA LYS A 27 7.49 1.61 -10.90
C LYS A 27 7.83 0.22 -10.37
N MET A 28 8.89 0.10 -9.57
CA MET A 28 9.32 -1.19 -9.02
C MET A 28 8.28 -1.78 -8.09
N ILE A 29 7.73 -0.97 -7.19
CA ILE A 29 6.69 -1.42 -6.27
C ILE A 29 5.44 -1.85 -7.05
N GLU A 30 5.05 -1.08 -8.06
CA GLU A 30 3.89 -1.41 -8.88
C GLU A 30 4.08 -2.75 -9.60
N LEU A 31 5.24 -2.95 -10.23
CA LEU A 31 5.51 -4.19 -10.96
C LEU A 31 5.48 -5.42 -10.05
N TYR A 32 6.04 -5.31 -8.87
CA TYR A 32 6.13 -6.44 -7.95
C TYR A 32 4.85 -6.69 -7.18
N TYR A 33 4.27 -5.66 -6.56
CA TYR A 33 3.13 -5.81 -5.65
C TYR A 33 1.79 -5.71 -6.35
N SER A 34 1.66 -4.87 -7.37
CA SER A 34 0.39 -4.71 -8.08
C SER A 34 0.26 -5.62 -9.28
N MET A 35 1.33 -5.81 -10.03
CA MET A 35 1.32 -6.63 -11.25
C MET A 35 1.83 -8.04 -11.02
N ASP A 36 2.26 -8.34 -9.81
CA ASP A 36 2.64 -9.69 -9.39
C ASP A 36 3.77 -10.31 -10.21
N LEU A 37 4.72 -9.49 -10.66
CA LEU A 37 5.87 -9.98 -11.40
C LEU A 37 6.95 -10.46 -10.44
N SER A 38 7.69 -11.49 -10.83
CA SER A 38 8.84 -11.97 -10.06
C SER A 38 10.02 -11.02 -10.22
N LEU A 39 11.00 -11.14 -9.32
CA LEU A 39 12.23 -10.35 -9.42
C LEU A 39 12.91 -10.57 -10.77
N SER A 40 12.94 -11.82 -11.23
CA SER A 40 13.57 -12.17 -12.51
C SER A 40 12.82 -11.58 -13.69
N GLU A 41 11.50 -11.60 -13.65
CA GLU A 41 10.68 -11.01 -14.70
C GLU A 41 10.88 -9.49 -14.79
N ILE A 42 10.92 -8.82 -13.63
CA ILE A 42 11.16 -7.39 -13.57
C ILE A 42 12.56 -7.07 -14.10
N ALA A 43 13.57 -7.83 -13.67
CA ALA A 43 14.96 -7.65 -14.12
C ALA A 43 15.06 -7.74 -15.63
N SER A 44 14.41 -8.75 -16.21
CA SER A 44 14.39 -8.96 -17.66
C SER A 44 13.70 -7.80 -18.38
N GLN A 45 12.53 -7.43 -17.89
CA GLN A 45 11.72 -6.36 -18.51
C GLN A 45 12.41 -5.00 -18.45
N GLU A 46 13.05 -4.69 -17.33
CA GLU A 46 13.70 -3.40 -17.11
C GLU A 46 15.17 -3.38 -17.53
N ASN A 47 15.68 -4.51 -17.99
CA ASN A 47 17.06 -4.66 -18.42
C ASN A 47 18.08 -4.27 -17.33
N ILE A 48 17.84 -4.75 -16.12
CA ILE A 48 18.72 -4.55 -14.97
C ILE A 48 18.92 -5.90 -14.28
N SER A 49 19.87 -5.96 -13.34
CA SER A 49 20.11 -7.20 -12.61
C SER A 49 19.01 -7.49 -11.61
N ARG A 50 18.85 -8.76 -11.26
CA ARG A 50 17.90 -9.19 -10.23
C ARG A 50 18.21 -8.52 -8.89
N ASN A 51 19.52 -8.39 -8.56
CA ASN A 51 19.94 -7.69 -7.34
C ASN A 51 19.54 -6.21 -7.35
N ALA A 52 19.63 -5.57 -8.52
CA ALA A 52 19.22 -4.17 -8.65
C ALA A 52 17.71 -4.02 -8.41
N VAL A 53 16.90 -4.96 -8.89
CA VAL A 53 15.46 -4.98 -8.61
C VAL A 53 15.21 -5.12 -7.12
N TYR A 54 15.88 -6.10 -6.49
CA TYR A 54 15.72 -6.34 -5.06
C TYR A 54 16.06 -5.11 -4.23
N ASP A 55 17.20 -4.46 -4.54
CA ASP A 55 17.61 -3.26 -3.83
C ASP A 55 16.61 -2.11 -4.02
N ALA A 56 16.11 -1.93 -5.23
CA ALA A 56 15.13 -0.89 -5.53
C ALA A 56 13.81 -1.13 -4.76
N LEU A 57 13.36 -2.38 -4.72
CA LEU A 57 12.18 -2.75 -3.95
C LEU A 57 12.38 -2.50 -2.46
N LYS A 58 13.53 -2.91 -1.94
CA LYS A 58 13.85 -2.70 -0.52
C LYS A 58 13.82 -1.23 -0.15
N LYS A 59 14.38 -0.38 -0.99
CA LYS A 59 14.38 1.08 -0.76
C LYS A 59 12.96 1.66 -0.86
N GLY A 60 12.18 1.19 -1.83
CA GLY A 60 10.79 1.64 -1.98
C GLY A 60 9.94 1.27 -0.78
N VAL A 61 10.06 0.05 -0.30
CA VAL A 61 9.33 -0.41 0.89
C VAL A 61 9.76 0.38 2.13
N ALA A 62 11.06 0.64 2.27
CA ALA A 62 11.57 1.44 3.38
C ALA A 62 11.00 2.86 3.35
N ALA A 63 10.87 3.46 2.16
CA ALA A 63 10.28 4.78 2.01
C ALA A 63 8.80 4.78 2.42
N LEU A 64 8.03 3.77 2.01
CA LEU A 64 6.63 3.64 2.41
C LEU A 64 6.48 3.53 3.92
N ASN A 65 7.31 2.70 4.54
CA ASN A 65 7.30 2.54 6.00
C ASN A 65 7.68 3.83 6.73
N ASP A 66 8.61 4.59 6.16
CA ASP A 66 9.02 5.87 6.74
C ASP A 66 7.86 6.89 6.70
N TYR A 67 7.14 6.96 5.58
CA TYR A 67 5.96 7.81 5.49
C TYR A 67 4.89 7.42 6.51
N GLU A 68 4.64 6.13 6.64
CA GLU A 68 3.64 5.65 7.61
C GLU A 68 4.08 5.97 9.04
N CYS A 69 5.35 5.81 9.35
CA CYS A 69 5.89 6.15 10.67
C CYS A 69 5.64 7.62 11.01
N LYS A 70 5.74 8.50 10.03
CA LYS A 70 5.57 9.93 10.24
C LYS A 70 4.11 10.39 10.18
N LEU A 71 3.34 9.85 9.25
CA LEU A 71 2.00 10.35 8.95
C LEU A 71 0.88 9.54 9.55
N GLU A 72 1.10 8.24 9.76
CA GLU A 72 0.13 7.32 10.37
C GLU A 72 -1.23 7.28 9.68
N LEU A 73 -1.29 7.47 8.36
CA LEU A 73 -2.57 7.45 7.64
C LEU A 73 -3.21 6.06 7.63
N TYR A 74 -2.41 5.01 7.50
CA TYR A 74 -2.92 3.64 7.56
C TYR A 74 -3.50 3.34 8.93
N LYS A 75 -2.75 3.67 9.98
CA LYS A 75 -3.19 3.47 11.36
C LYS A 75 -4.50 4.20 11.66
N LYS A 76 -4.59 5.46 11.25
CA LYS A 76 -5.79 6.28 11.46
C LYS A 76 -6.98 5.75 10.68
N ARG A 77 -6.75 5.27 9.46
CA ARG A 77 -7.81 4.68 8.65
C ARG A 77 -8.36 3.41 9.31
N GLU A 78 -7.47 2.55 9.81
CA GLU A 78 -7.87 1.33 10.50
C GLU A 78 -8.68 1.64 11.77
N GLU A 79 -8.26 2.63 12.54
CA GLU A 79 -8.97 3.06 13.74
C GLU A 79 -10.35 3.61 13.39
N PHE A 80 -10.44 4.40 12.33
CA PHE A 80 -11.70 4.97 11.85
C PHE A 80 -12.64 3.87 11.40
N GLU A 81 -12.18 2.93 10.60
CA GLU A 81 -13.00 1.81 10.14
C GLU A 81 -13.52 0.97 11.29
N SER A 82 -12.67 0.71 12.27
CA SER A 82 -13.05 -0.07 13.45
C SER A 82 -14.16 0.62 14.25
N LYS A 83 -14.03 1.92 14.46
CA LYS A 83 -15.04 2.68 15.18
C LYS A 83 -16.34 2.83 14.39
N LEU A 84 -16.23 3.00 13.08
CA LEU A 84 -17.39 3.08 12.20
C LEU A 84 -18.17 1.77 12.22
N GLU A 85 -17.47 0.64 12.21
CA GLU A 85 -18.10 -0.68 12.29
C GLU A 85 -18.90 -0.84 13.59
N ARG A 86 -18.40 -0.29 14.70
CA ARG A 86 -19.08 -0.36 16.00
C ARG A 86 -20.42 0.38 16.01
N ILE A 87 -20.54 1.44 15.24
CA ILE A 87 -21.75 2.30 15.25
C ILE A 87 -22.62 2.13 14.01
N LYS A 88 -22.30 1.16 13.16
CA LYS A 88 -23.05 0.98 11.91
C LYS A 88 -24.53 0.71 12.14
N ASP A 89 -24.90 0.09 13.27
CA ASP A 89 -26.29 -0.24 13.58
C ASP A 89 -27.12 0.99 13.94
N VAL A 90 -26.48 2.09 14.34
CA VAL A 90 -27.18 3.34 14.65
C VAL A 90 -27.17 4.33 13.49
N LEU A 91 -26.44 4.00 12.42
CA LEU A 91 -26.41 4.80 11.20
C LEU A 91 -27.34 4.20 10.16
N SER A 92 -27.87 5.03 9.25
CA SER A 92 -28.53 4.50 8.07
C SER A 92 -27.45 3.83 7.20
N ASN A 93 -27.89 2.84 6.41
CA ASN A 93 -26.95 2.17 5.49
C ASN A 93 -26.32 3.19 4.52
N GLU A 94 -27.08 4.17 4.09
CA GLU A 94 -26.59 5.22 3.20
C GLU A 94 -25.48 6.03 3.86
N ASP A 95 -25.67 6.48 5.10
CA ASP A 95 -24.66 7.24 5.83
C ASP A 95 -23.41 6.41 6.11
N TYR A 96 -23.60 5.14 6.48
CA TYR A 96 -22.49 4.22 6.70
C TYR A 96 -21.63 4.08 5.43
N GLN A 97 -22.27 3.86 4.28
CA GLN A 97 -21.57 3.71 3.02
C GLN A 97 -20.85 4.99 2.60
N LYS A 98 -21.46 6.14 2.83
CA LYS A 98 -20.82 7.43 2.54
C LYS A 98 -19.56 7.65 3.37
N LEU A 99 -19.60 7.34 4.65
CA LEU A 99 -18.45 7.47 5.53
C LEU A 99 -17.34 6.47 5.15
N LEU A 100 -17.73 5.24 4.85
CA LEU A 100 -16.80 4.21 4.44
C LEU A 100 -16.08 4.60 3.15
N ASN A 101 -16.79 5.17 2.20
CA ASN A 101 -16.20 5.58 0.91
C ASN A 101 -15.18 6.70 1.07
N ILE A 102 -15.37 7.60 2.04
CA ILE A 102 -14.40 8.67 2.30
C ILE A 102 -13.01 8.12 2.61
N ILE A 103 -12.94 7.08 3.42
CA ILE A 103 -11.65 6.50 3.81
C ILE A 103 -11.09 5.53 2.77
N LYS A 104 -11.92 5.05 1.84
CA LYS A 104 -11.48 4.12 0.79
C LYS A 104 -11.15 4.80 -0.53
N GLU A 105 -11.56 6.04 -0.69
CA GLU A 105 -11.23 6.80 -1.90
C GLU A 105 -9.78 7.25 -1.90
N ASP A 106 -9.16 7.11 -3.05
CA ASP A 106 -7.79 7.58 -3.24
C ASP A 106 -7.72 9.05 -3.66
#